data_0c7f74a41dab098f5b16282e79b08ee8
#
_entry.id   0c7f74a41dab098f5b16282e79b08ee8
#
_cell.length_a   1.000
_cell.length_b   1.000
_cell.length_c   1.000
_cell.angle_alpha   90.00
_cell.angle_beta   90.00
_cell.angle_gamma   90.00
#
_symmetry.space_group_name_H-M   'P 1'
#
loop_
_entity.id
_entity.type
_entity.pdbx_description
1 polymer ?
#
loop_
_entity_poly.entity_id
_entity_poly.type
_entity_poly.pdbx_seq_one_letter_code
_entity_poly.pdbx_strand_id
1 'polypeptide(L)'
;FFVRENVNYKEAFFILEDYVVDKHVIICEDIAAKILLEKVLVSINKEQYFKIQFFSGGEKSIIQRFVPAHCCELQDEHSVFLFLDGDMKPKENICINDLTNSQTNDCNYLKKCVKAMYGMDIRPFVDSGSGEKHINQECDEYINYLRFFQSNIAFLPNEKIPEVILLESDFCKKEYSEIIKDVEVTNLNAKEVVKSISEFEFGDSNKSDIEATIKKLAQQWVKEESDDKRDIIANLTNIFNEGSV
;
A
#
# COMPACT_ATOMS: atom_id res chain seq x y z
N PHE A 1 8.77 -31.10 -19.33
CA PHE A 1 7.33 -31.09 -19.60
C PHE A 1 6.79 -32.45 -19.17
N PHE A 2 5.97 -32.49 -18.09
CA PHE A 2 5.21 -33.68 -17.76
C PHE A 2 3.82 -33.53 -18.37
N VAL A 3 3.47 -34.38 -19.34
CA VAL A 3 2.12 -34.49 -19.85
C VAL A 3 1.39 -35.51 -18.99
N ARG A 4 0.43 -35.09 -18.18
CA ARG A 4 -0.52 -36.01 -17.53
C ARG A 4 -1.67 -36.26 -18.49
N GLU A 5 -1.87 -37.50 -18.85
CA GLU A 5 -3.09 -37.94 -19.57
C GLU A 5 -4.28 -37.91 -18.60
N ASN A 6 -5.39 -37.31 -19.03
CA ASN A 6 -6.67 -37.24 -18.29
C ASN A 6 -6.74 -36.33 -17.07
N VAL A 7 -6.28 -35.08 -17.19
CA VAL A 7 -6.55 -34.03 -16.21
C VAL A 7 -7.96 -33.49 -16.44
N ASN A 8 -8.83 -33.57 -15.43
CA ASN A 8 -10.14 -32.93 -15.52
C ASN A 8 -10.02 -31.41 -15.44
N TYR A 9 -11.06 -30.68 -15.88
CA TYR A 9 -11.04 -29.21 -15.94
C TYR A 9 -10.73 -28.56 -14.57
N LYS A 10 -11.20 -29.13 -13.46
CA LYS A 10 -10.90 -28.63 -12.11
C LYS A 10 -9.45 -28.89 -11.71
N GLU A 11 -8.90 -30.07 -12.03
CA GLU A 11 -7.48 -30.36 -11.77
C GLU A 11 -6.56 -29.52 -12.65
N ALA A 12 -6.92 -29.26 -13.92
CA ALA A 12 -6.19 -28.34 -14.76
C ALA A 12 -6.20 -26.91 -14.21
N PHE A 13 -7.34 -26.49 -13.65
CA PHE A 13 -7.48 -25.19 -13.00
C PHE A 13 -6.66 -25.11 -11.71
N PHE A 14 -6.66 -26.13 -10.87
CA PHE A 14 -5.83 -26.21 -9.66
C PHE A 14 -4.35 -26.26 -10.01
N ILE A 15 -3.95 -27.04 -11.01
CA ILE A 15 -2.55 -27.08 -11.47
C ILE A 15 -2.13 -25.74 -12.07
N LEU A 16 -3.02 -25.04 -12.77
CA LEU A 16 -2.77 -23.68 -13.27
C LEU A 16 -2.78 -22.64 -12.14
N GLU A 17 -3.58 -22.80 -11.09
CA GLU A 17 -3.54 -21.94 -9.91
C GLU A 17 -2.29 -22.18 -9.05
N ASP A 18 -1.81 -23.42 -8.95
CA ASP A 18 -0.51 -23.73 -8.32
C ASP A 18 0.70 -23.27 -9.15
N TYR A 19 0.53 -23.10 -10.46
CA TYR A 19 1.51 -22.46 -11.35
C TYR A 19 1.30 -20.95 -11.50
N VAL A 20 0.22 -20.39 -11.01
CA VAL A 20 0.05 -18.95 -10.88
C VAL A 20 0.97 -18.51 -9.77
N VAL A 21 2.10 -17.97 -10.18
CA VAL A 21 3.06 -17.15 -9.47
C VAL A 21 2.52 -16.72 -8.11
N ASP A 22 3.21 -17.08 -7.07
CA ASP A 22 2.94 -16.58 -5.73
C ASP A 22 2.77 -15.06 -5.80
N LYS A 23 1.54 -14.60 -5.52
CA LYS A 23 1.20 -13.19 -5.72
C LYS A 23 1.84 -12.36 -4.62
N HIS A 24 2.51 -11.30 -5.01
CA HIS A 24 2.89 -10.27 -4.04
C HIS A 24 1.64 -9.74 -3.33
N VAL A 25 1.72 -9.59 -2.02
CA VAL A 25 0.61 -9.09 -1.22
C VAL A 25 0.82 -7.61 -0.97
N ILE A 26 -0.12 -6.79 -1.44
CA ILE A 26 -0.16 -5.36 -1.12
C ILE A 26 -1.22 -5.14 -0.04
N ILE A 27 -0.81 -4.58 1.09
CA ILE A 27 -1.70 -4.18 2.18
C ILE A 27 -1.91 -2.68 2.08
N CYS A 28 -3.17 -2.24 2.05
CA CYS A 28 -3.55 -0.84 2.09
C CYS A 28 -4.54 -0.55 3.25
N GLU A 29 -4.79 0.73 3.50
CA GLU A 29 -5.52 1.15 4.69
C GLU A 29 -7.01 0.86 4.59
N ASP A 30 -7.63 1.19 3.45
CA ASP A 30 -9.06 1.09 3.29
C ASP A 30 -9.50 0.54 1.93
N ILE A 31 -10.82 0.44 1.77
CA ILE A 31 -11.43 -0.09 0.55
C ILE A 31 -11.23 0.84 -0.65
N ALA A 32 -11.11 2.15 -0.45
CA ALA A 32 -10.91 3.11 -1.53
C ALA A 32 -9.50 2.95 -2.13
N ALA A 33 -8.47 2.85 -1.29
CA ALA A 33 -7.11 2.55 -1.71
C ALA A 33 -7.05 1.21 -2.46
N LYS A 34 -7.70 0.16 -1.92
CA LYS A 34 -7.78 -1.14 -2.59
C LYS A 34 -8.38 -1.02 -3.99
N ILE A 35 -9.55 -0.39 -4.12
CA ILE A 35 -10.24 -0.25 -5.41
C ILE A 35 -9.39 0.55 -6.40
N LEU A 36 -8.77 1.64 -5.96
CA LEU A 36 -7.90 2.46 -6.79
C LEU A 36 -6.73 1.63 -7.34
N LEU A 37 -5.99 0.94 -6.48
CA LEU A 37 -4.84 0.12 -6.87
C LEU A 37 -5.25 -1.05 -7.77
N GLU A 38 -6.37 -1.74 -7.50
CA GLU A 38 -6.90 -2.79 -8.37
C GLU A 38 -7.19 -2.27 -9.79
N LYS A 39 -7.78 -1.08 -9.91
CA LYS A 39 -8.05 -0.47 -11.21
C LYS A 39 -6.78 -0.08 -11.96
N VAL A 40 -5.78 0.43 -11.25
CA VAL A 40 -4.46 0.72 -11.83
C VAL A 40 -3.79 -0.56 -12.33
N LEU A 41 -3.75 -1.64 -11.51
CA LEU A 41 -3.16 -2.91 -11.91
C LEU A 41 -3.83 -3.51 -13.16
N VAL A 42 -5.17 -3.47 -13.23
CA VAL A 42 -5.90 -3.90 -14.44
C VAL A 42 -5.51 -3.06 -15.66
N SER A 43 -5.34 -1.73 -15.49
CA SER A 43 -4.98 -0.85 -16.60
C SER A 43 -3.60 -1.12 -17.20
N ILE A 44 -2.71 -1.73 -16.44
CA ILE A 44 -1.34 -2.11 -16.86
C ILE A 44 -1.17 -3.61 -17.05
N ASN A 45 -2.26 -4.39 -17.01
CA ASN A 45 -2.29 -5.86 -17.15
C ASN A 45 -1.36 -6.59 -16.14
N LYS A 46 -1.38 -6.16 -14.88
CA LYS A 46 -0.54 -6.72 -13.80
C LYS A 46 -1.35 -7.31 -12.63
N GLU A 47 -2.68 -7.33 -12.69
CA GLU A 47 -3.57 -7.82 -11.63
C GLU A 47 -3.32 -9.27 -11.23
N GLN A 48 -2.76 -10.06 -12.15
CA GLN A 48 -2.44 -11.46 -11.90
C GLN A 48 -1.25 -11.66 -10.95
N TYR A 49 -0.37 -10.66 -10.82
CA TYR A 49 0.84 -10.76 -10.00
C TYR A 49 0.65 -10.24 -8.57
N PHE A 50 -0.50 -9.61 -8.27
CA PHE A 50 -0.74 -8.96 -7.01
C PHE A 50 -2.04 -9.42 -6.37
N LYS A 51 -2.02 -9.52 -5.04
CA LYS A 51 -3.20 -9.66 -4.20
C LYS A 51 -3.31 -8.43 -3.32
N ILE A 52 -4.30 -7.58 -3.56
CA ILE A 52 -4.51 -6.39 -2.74
C ILE A 52 -5.48 -6.72 -1.62
N GLN A 53 -5.07 -6.40 -0.40
CA GLN A 53 -5.87 -6.53 0.81
C GLN A 53 -5.92 -5.18 1.52
N PHE A 54 -7.06 -4.85 2.12
CA PHE A 54 -7.14 -3.71 3.03
C PHE A 54 -7.30 -4.18 4.47
N PHE A 55 -6.78 -3.40 5.39
CA PHE A 55 -6.81 -3.69 6.80
C PHE A 55 -7.46 -2.54 7.57
N SER A 56 -8.68 -2.74 8.07
CA SER A 56 -9.53 -1.73 8.69
C SER A 56 -9.09 -1.30 10.10
N GLY A 57 -7.81 -1.09 10.30
CA GLY A 57 -7.25 -0.68 11.60
C GLY A 57 -6.57 0.69 11.59
N GLY A 58 -6.56 1.35 10.42
CA GLY A 58 -5.77 2.55 10.17
C GLY A 58 -4.27 2.28 10.06
N GLU A 59 -3.54 3.24 9.51
CA GLU A 59 -2.12 3.13 9.15
C GLU A 59 -1.22 2.67 10.30
N LYS A 60 -1.43 3.21 11.52
CA LYS A 60 -0.65 2.83 12.70
C LYS A 60 -0.76 1.36 13.05
N SER A 61 -1.98 0.82 12.94
CA SER A 61 -2.22 -0.61 13.20
C SER A 61 -1.60 -1.48 12.11
N ILE A 62 -1.62 -1.02 10.86
CA ILE A 62 -0.95 -1.69 9.74
C ILE A 62 0.55 -1.75 9.99
N ILE A 63 1.18 -0.61 10.26
CA ILE A 63 2.61 -0.51 10.53
C ILE A 63 3.00 -1.42 11.71
N GLN A 64 2.31 -1.30 12.85
CA GLN A 64 2.62 -2.10 14.05
C GLN A 64 2.48 -3.60 13.84
N ARG A 65 1.59 -4.02 12.96
CA ARG A 65 1.33 -5.44 12.71
C ARG A 65 2.24 -6.03 11.63
N PHE A 66 2.35 -5.35 10.50
CA PHE A 66 2.97 -5.93 9.30
C PHE A 66 4.48 -5.69 9.25
N VAL A 67 4.98 -4.55 9.72
CA VAL A 67 6.43 -4.28 9.69
C VAL A 67 7.21 -5.29 10.53
N PRO A 68 6.91 -5.52 11.83
CA PRO A 68 7.64 -6.51 12.61
C PRO A 68 7.43 -7.95 12.13
N ALA A 69 6.28 -8.26 11.52
CA ALA A 69 5.99 -9.60 11.04
C ALA A 69 6.75 -9.96 9.76
N HIS A 70 7.05 -8.97 8.90
CA HIS A 70 7.56 -9.21 7.55
C HIS A 70 8.90 -8.55 7.25
N CYS A 71 9.49 -7.79 8.19
CA CYS A 71 10.76 -7.08 7.96
C CYS A 71 11.95 -8.00 7.67
N CYS A 72 11.87 -9.26 8.08
CA CYS A 72 12.91 -10.27 7.84
C CYS A 72 12.67 -11.07 6.55
N GLU A 73 11.51 -10.93 5.90
CA GLU A 73 11.10 -11.65 4.70
C GLU A 73 11.46 -10.90 3.40
N LEU A 74 12.40 -9.95 3.47
CA LEU A 74 12.77 -9.03 2.40
C LEU A 74 13.28 -9.70 1.10
N GLN A 75 13.49 -11.00 1.09
CA GLN A 75 14.10 -11.72 -0.04
C GLN A 75 13.27 -12.93 -0.53
N ASP A 76 12.08 -13.15 0.01
CA ASP A 76 11.23 -14.26 -0.39
C ASP A 76 10.30 -13.89 -1.55
N GLU A 77 9.99 -14.91 -2.37
CA GLU A 77 9.09 -14.83 -3.53
C GLU A 77 7.66 -14.37 -3.16
N HIS A 78 7.35 -14.26 -1.85
CA HIS A 78 6.05 -13.86 -1.27
C HIS A 78 6.11 -12.52 -0.52
N SER A 79 6.79 -11.54 -1.07
CA SER A 79 6.97 -10.26 -0.38
C SER A 79 5.64 -9.57 -0.08
N VAL A 80 5.52 -9.08 1.16
CA VAL A 80 4.43 -8.21 1.60
C VAL A 80 4.86 -6.75 1.43
N PHE A 81 4.02 -5.98 0.77
CA PHE A 81 4.21 -4.54 0.55
C PHE A 81 3.10 -3.76 1.26
N LEU A 82 3.44 -2.60 1.77
CA LEU A 82 2.45 -1.65 2.29
C LEU A 82 2.29 -0.50 1.29
N PHE A 83 1.07 -0.22 0.89
CA PHE A 83 0.75 0.95 0.09
C PHE A 83 -0.15 1.86 0.91
N LEU A 84 0.45 2.92 1.46
CA LEU A 84 -0.16 3.80 2.44
C LEU A 84 -0.67 5.09 1.81
N ASP A 85 -1.52 5.81 2.51
CA ASP A 85 -2.00 7.11 2.09
C ASP A 85 -0.85 8.13 2.01
N GLY A 86 -0.96 9.09 1.11
CA GLY A 86 0.13 10.01 0.80
C GLY A 86 0.46 10.97 1.94
N ASP A 87 -0.51 11.30 2.80
CA ASP A 87 -0.32 12.15 3.97
C ASP A 87 0.50 11.49 5.10
N MET A 88 0.69 10.16 5.00
CA MET A 88 1.58 9.40 5.87
C MET A 88 3.04 9.41 5.46
N LYS A 89 3.36 9.94 4.27
CA LYS A 89 4.74 9.98 3.78
C LYS A 89 5.62 10.82 4.70
N PRO A 90 6.74 10.27 5.22
CA PRO A 90 7.63 11.00 6.11
C PRO A 90 8.25 12.21 5.39
N LYS A 91 8.46 13.29 6.14
CA LYS A 91 9.12 14.49 5.61
C LYS A 91 10.63 14.29 5.42
N GLU A 92 11.22 13.41 6.23
CA GLU A 92 12.63 13.05 6.17
C GLU A 92 12.77 11.67 5.51
N ASN A 93 13.75 11.51 4.65
CA ASN A 93 14.10 10.22 4.08
C ASN A 93 15.48 9.80 4.60
N ILE A 94 15.50 8.80 5.48
CA ILE A 94 16.72 8.28 6.06
C ILE A 94 17.13 7.02 5.28
N CYS A 95 18.19 7.12 4.47
CA CYS A 95 18.71 5.96 3.77
C CYS A 95 19.66 5.18 4.66
N ILE A 96 19.40 3.89 4.82
CA ILE A 96 20.25 3.03 5.67
C ILE A 96 21.69 2.94 5.15
N ASN A 97 21.87 3.03 3.84
CA ASN A 97 23.20 2.97 3.21
C ASN A 97 24.05 4.21 3.50
N ASP A 98 23.45 5.30 3.96
CA ASP A 98 24.14 6.54 4.32
C ASP A 98 24.56 6.56 5.80
N LEU A 99 24.14 5.56 6.58
CA LEU A 99 24.46 5.46 7.99
C LEU A 99 25.91 4.96 8.19
N THR A 100 26.61 5.62 9.08
CA THR A 100 27.96 5.20 9.48
C THR A 100 27.92 3.96 10.40
N ASN A 101 29.03 3.22 10.50
CA ASN A 101 29.14 2.07 11.40
C ASN A 101 28.85 2.43 12.87
N SER A 102 29.15 3.65 13.31
CA SER A 102 28.81 4.09 14.67
C SER A 102 27.30 4.29 14.85
N GLN A 103 26.60 4.75 13.83
CA GLN A 103 25.14 4.95 13.84
C GLN A 103 24.39 3.63 13.76
N THR A 104 24.87 2.67 12.96
CA THR A 104 24.25 1.34 12.86
C THR A 104 24.42 0.49 14.11
N ASN A 105 25.38 0.81 14.98
CA ASN A 105 25.58 0.17 16.27
C ASN A 105 24.97 0.95 17.45
N ASP A 106 24.29 2.06 17.20
CA ASP A 106 23.59 2.86 18.22
C ASP A 106 22.06 2.62 18.14
N CYS A 107 21.56 1.70 18.97
CA CYS A 107 20.12 1.38 19.00
C CYS A 107 19.22 2.58 19.32
N ASN A 108 19.70 3.54 20.14
CA ASN A 108 18.92 4.74 20.43
C ASN A 108 18.83 5.66 19.21
N TYR A 109 19.89 5.73 18.43
CA TYR A 109 19.88 6.47 17.16
C TYR A 109 18.93 5.78 16.15
N LEU A 110 19.09 4.47 15.95
CA LEU A 110 18.23 3.67 15.04
C LEU A 110 16.76 3.76 15.41
N LYS A 111 16.43 3.68 16.71
CA LYS A 111 15.07 3.89 17.20
C LYS A 111 14.49 5.25 16.79
N LYS A 112 15.31 6.32 16.88
CA LYS A 112 14.89 7.65 16.43
C LYS A 112 14.66 7.69 14.92
N CYS A 113 15.53 7.03 14.15
CA CYS A 113 15.36 6.90 12.70
C CYS A 113 14.05 6.17 12.33
N VAL A 114 13.79 5.02 12.96
CA VAL A 114 12.54 4.27 12.78
C VAL A 114 11.33 5.15 13.13
N LYS A 115 11.39 5.85 14.28
CA LYS A 115 10.30 6.75 14.66
C LYS A 115 10.08 7.89 13.66
N ALA A 116 11.15 8.47 13.10
CA ALA A 116 11.04 9.52 12.09
C ALA A 116 10.43 9.01 10.78
N MET A 117 10.82 7.80 10.33
CA MET A 117 10.34 7.20 9.09
C MET A 117 8.89 6.71 9.18
N TYR A 118 8.49 6.13 10.31
CA TYR A 118 7.15 5.56 10.48
C TYR A 118 6.16 6.48 11.20
N GLY A 119 6.61 7.65 11.66
CA GLY A 119 5.79 8.57 12.46
C GLY A 119 5.39 8.03 13.85
N MET A 120 5.93 6.88 14.27
CA MET A 120 5.58 6.21 15.51
C MET A 120 6.68 5.31 16.05
N ASP A 121 6.59 4.95 17.32
CA ASP A 121 7.49 3.96 17.93
C ASP A 121 7.02 2.53 17.54
N ILE A 122 7.92 1.75 16.93
CA ILE A 122 7.75 0.32 16.69
C ILE A 122 8.68 -0.43 17.65
N ARG A 123 8.11 -1.36 18.41
CA ARG A 123 8.90 -2.17 19.33
C ARG A 123 9.54 -3.33 18.60
N PRO A 124 10.85 -3.57 18.73
CA PRO A 124 11.47 -4.75 18.16
C PRO A 124 11.00 -6.03 18.85
N PHE A 125 10.87 -7.09 18.09
CA PHE A 125 10.65 -8.44 18.62
C PHE A 125 11.99 -9.05 18.98
N VAL A 126 12.45 -8.80 20.20
CA VAL A 126 13.65 -9.42 20.74
C VAL A 126 13.28 -10.45 21.80
N ASP A 127 14.08 -11.50 21.89
CA ASP A 127 13.86 -12.55 22.88
C ASP A 127 14.05 -11.99 24.29
N SER A 128 13.21 -12.41 25.25
CA SER A 128 13.12 -11.82 26.60
C SER A 128 14.26 -12.21 27.58
N GLY A 129 15.38 -12.77 27.06
CA GLY A 129 16.56 -13.05 27.86
C GLY A 129 17.29 -11.80 28.36
N SER A 130 18.17 -11.88 29.33
CA SER A 130 18.98 -10.78 29.84
C SER A 130 20.42 -10.89 29.37
N GLY A 131 20.99 -9.84 28.76
CA GLY A 131 22.42 -9.78 28.40
C GLY A 131 22.75 -8.90 27.19
N GLU A 132 24.03 -8.72 26.90
CA GLU A 132 24.56 -7.88 25.79
C GLU A 132 24.06 -8.35 24.41
N LYS A 133 23.70 -9.62 24.24
CA LYS A 133 23.13 -10.15 22.99
C LYS A 133 21.83 -9.47 22.58
N HIS A 134 21.04 -8.96 23.53
CA HIS A 134 19.78 -8.26 23.23
C HIS A 134 19.99 -6.92 22.57
N ILE A 135 21.02 -6.17 22.93
CA ILE A 135 21.29 -4.85 22.35
C ILE A 135 21.59 -5.00 20.86
N ASN A 136 22.39 -6.01 20.49
CA ASN A 136 22.70 -6.26 19.08
C ASN A 136 21.45 -6.69 18.30
N GLN A 137 20.62 -7.57 18.86
CA GLN A 137 19.36 -8.01 18.24
C GLN A 137 18.38 -6.83 18.06
N GLU A 138 18.30 -5.94 19.05
CA GLU A 138 17.47 -4.74 18.95
C GLU A 138 17.93 -3.81 17.83
N CYS A 139 19.23 -3.61 17.69
CA CYS A 139 19.80 -2.81 16.60
C CYS A 139 19.52 -3.45 15.24
N ASP A 140 19.72 -4.77 15.11
CA ASP A 140 19.47 -5.52 13.89
C ASP A 140 18.00 -5.42 13.47
N GLU A 141 17.06 -5.52 14.42
CA GLU A 141 15.64 -5.34 14.16
C GLU A 141 15.29 -3.93 13.66
N TYR A 142 15.85 -2.88 14.28
CA TYR A 142 15.64 -1.52 13.77
C TYR A 142 16.23 -1.32 12.37
N ILE A 143 17.37 -1.94 12.08
CA ILE A 143 17.95 -1.95 10.72
C ILE A 143 17.00 -2.63 9.74
N ASN A 144 16.42 -3.78 10.11
CA ASN A 144 15.46 -4.49 9.26
C ASN A 144 14.18 -3.64 9.04
N TYR A 145 13.68 -2.93 10.05
CA TYR A 145 12.55 -2.01 9.89
C TYR A 145 12.87 -0.88 8.90
N LEU A 146 14.07 -0.29 8.95
CA LEU A 146 14.48 0.75 8.01
C LEU A 146 14.63 0.20 6.59
N ARG A 147 15.16 -1.01 6.42
CA ARG A 147 15.22 -1.70 5.11
C ARG A 147 13.82 -1.96 4.56
N PHE A 148 12.94 -2.51 5.40
CA PHE A 148 11.55 -2.75 5.00
C PHE A 148 10.84 -1.47 4.57
N PHE A 149 11.09 -0.37 5.28
CA PHE A 149 10.55 0.93 4.88
C PHE A 149 10.97 1.31 3.46
N GLN A 150 12.23 1.14 3.13
CA GLN A 150 12.78 1.55 1.84
C GLN A 150 12.34 0.65 0.67
N SER A 151 12.24 -0.65 0.93
CA SER A 151 11.97 -1.64 -0.12
C SER A 151 10.49 -2.01 -0.24
N ASN A 152 9.74 -1.99 0.86
CA ASN A 152 8.41 -2.59 0.91
C ASN A 152 7.28 -1.61 1.22
N ILE A 153 7.57 -0.30 1.37
CA ILE A 153 6.53 0.70 1.61
C ILE A 153 6.49 1.72 0.48
N ALA A 154 5.31 1.88 -0.07
CA ALA A 154 5.00 2.94 -1.03
C ALA A 154 3.85 3.81 -0.51
N PHE A 155 3.76 5.02 -1.03
CA PHE A 155 2.75 6.01 -0.65
C PHE A 155 1.98 6.49 -1.87
N LEU A 156 0.72 6.84 -1.66
CA LEU A 156 -0.03 7.61 -2.65
C LEU A 156 0.65 8.95 -2.92
N PRO A 157 0.56 9.47 -4.15
CA PRO A 157 1.26 10.69 -4.53
C PRO A 157 0.68 11.95 -3.87
N ASN A 158 1.53 13.00 -3.81
CA ASN A 158 1.13 14.37 -3.47
C ASN A 158 0.43 14.53 -2.12
N GLU A 159 0.80 13.71 -1.11
CA GLU A 159 0.20 13.73 0.23
C GLU A 159 -1.33 13.52 0.22
N LYS A 160 -1.87 12.86 -0.81
CA LYS A 160 -3.31 12.65 -1.01
C LYS A 160 -3.78 11.31 -0.46
N ILE A 161 -5.05 11.27 -0.05
CA ILE A 161 -5.81 10.04 0.17
C ILE A 161 -6.51 9.61 -1.13
N PRO A 162 -6.98 8.36 -1.26
CA PRO A 162 -7.58 7.84 -2.51
C PRO A 162 -8.75 8.68 -3.00
N GLU A 163 -9.61 9.13 -2.10
CA GLU A 163 -10.80 9.91 -2.45
C GLU A 163 -10.44 11.24 -3.08
N VAL A 164 -9.39 11.93 -2.60
CA VAL A 164 -8.92 13.19 -3.20
C VAL A 164 -8.46 12.96 -4.63
N ILE A 165 -7.66 11.92 -4.88
CA ILE A 165 -7.19 11.56 -6.22
C ILE A 165 -8.38 11.35 -7.17
N LEU A 166 -9.41 10.65 -6.72
CA LEU A 166 -10.59 10.35 -7.52
C LEU A 166 -11.46 11.59 -7.79
N LEU A 167 -11.63 12.44 -6.78
CA LEU A 167 -12.44 13.67 -6.87
C LEU A 167 -11.79 14.76 -7.73
N GLU A 168 -10.46 14.76 -7.83
CA GLU A 168 -9.73 15.69 -8.68
C GLU A 168 -9.73 15.31 -10.16
N SER A 169 -10.28 14.15 -10.54
CA SER A 169 -10.39 13.71 -11.94
C SER A 169 -11.24 14.66 -12.79
N ASP A 170 -10.92 14.74 -14.07
CA ASP A 170 -11.70 15.51 -15.03
C ASP A 170 -13.13 14.99 -15.16
N PHE A 171 -13.27 13.65 -15.09
CA PHE A 171 -14.59 13.01 -15.05
C PHE A 171 -15.41 13.50 -13.86
N CYS A 172 -14.85 13.45 -12.66
CA CYS A 172 -15.57 13.83 -11.44
C CYS A 172 -15.95 15.32 -11.48
N LYS A 173 -15.02 16.20 -11.82
CA LYS A 173 -15.23 17.65 -11.95
C LYS A 173 -16.31 18.01 -12.96
N LYS A 174 -16.45 17.22 -14.03
CA LYS A 174 -17.48 17.42 -15.04
C LYS A 174 -18.82 16.86 -14.62
N GLU A 175 -18.86 15.60 -14.21
CA GLU A 175 -20.10 14.85 -13.94
C GLU A 175 -20.81 15.34 -12.68
N TYR A 176 -20.02 15.68 -11.64
CA TYR A 176 -20.55 16.11 -10.33
C TYR A 176 -20.26 17.58 -10.04
N SER A 177 -20.18 18.40 -11.10
CA SER A 177 -19.88 19.84 -10.97
C SER A 177 -20.80 20.56 -10.00
N GLU A 178 -22.08 20.23 -9.93
CA GLU A 178 -23.05 20.85 -9.02
C GLU A 178 -22.77 20.54 -7.53
N ILE A 179 -22.11 19.41 -7.25
CA ILE A 179 -21.76 19.00 -5.90
C ILE A 179 -20.43 19.60 -5.46
N ILE A 180 -19.44 19.66 -6.38
CA ILE A 180 -18.06 19.96 -6.03
C ILE A 180 -17.62 21.40 -6.37
N LYS A 181 -18.38 22.18 -7.15
CA LYS A 181 -17.95 23.50 -7.67
C LYS A 181 -17.54 24.52 -6.60
N ASP A 182 -18.18 24.46 -5.45
CA ASP A 182 -17.95 25.40 -4.33
C ASP A 182 -17.20 24.72 -3.17
N VAL A 183 -16.64 23.53 -3.38
CA VAL A 183 -15.96 22.73 -2.37
C VAL A 183 -14.47 22.62 -2.72
N GLU A 184 -13.62 23.15 -1.87
CA GLU A 184 -12.20 22.83 -1.92
C GLU A 184 -12.02 21.41 -1.37
N VAL A 185 -11.68 20.46 -2.28
CA VAL A 185 -11.48 19.06 -1.91
C VAL A 185 -10.14 18.90 -1.18
N THR A 186 -10.18 18.34 0.01
CA THR A 186 -9.02 18.10 0.87
C THR A 186 -9.11 16.71 1.50
N ASN A 187 -8.02 16.21 2.08
CA ASN A 187 -8.04 14.94 2.82
C ASN A 187 -9.08 14.93 3.97
N LEU A 188 -9.42 16.10 4.51
CA LEU A 188 -10.35 16.20 5.64
C LEU A 188 -11.82 16.03 5.22
N ASN A 189 -12.20 16.43 4.02
CA ASN A 189 -13.59 16.43 3.56
C ASN A 189 -13.90 15.49 2.40
N ALA A 190 -12.88 14.90 1.76
CA ALA A 190 -13.07 14.10 0.55
C ALA A 190 -14.04 12.92 0.76
N LYS A 191 -14.00 12.26 1.91
CA LYS A 191 -14.90 11.15 2.25
C LYS A 191 -16.36 11.62 2.34
N GLU A 192 -16.63 12.82 2.85
CA GLU A 192 -17.97 13.39 2.89
C GLU A 192 -18.44 13.81 1.49
N VAL A 193 -17.55 14.34 0.65
CA VAL A 193 -17.88 14.64 -0.75
C VAL A 193 -18.26 13.36 -1.51
N VAL A 194 -17.53 12.27 -1.33
CA VAL A 194 -17.88 10.96 -1.92
C VAL A 194 -19.25 10.48 -1.44
N LYS A 195 -19.60 10.67 -0.17
CA LYS A 195 -20.94 10.36 0.35
C LYS A 195 -22.02 11.21 -0.33
N SER A 196 -21.78 12.51 -0.49
CA SER A 196 -22.74 13.39 -1.19
C SER A 196 -22.95 12.96 -2.64
N ILE A 197 -21.89 12.50 -3.33
CA ILE A 197 -22.01 11.92 -4.67
C ILE A 197 -22.83 10.61 -4.62
N SER A 198 -22.58 9.75 -3.63
CA SER A 198 -23.34 8.51 -3.44
C SER A 198 -24.82 8.77 -3.22
N GLU A 199 -25.17 9.73 -2.37
CA GLU A 199 -26.55 10.17 -2.12
C GLU A 199 -27.20 10.72 -3.40
N PHE A 200 -26.47 11.47 -4.19
CA PHE A 200 -26.96 11.98 -5.48
C PHE A 200 -27.25 10.85 -6.47
N GLU A 201 -26.38 9.83 -6.53
CA GLU A 201 -26.51 8.72 -7.50
C GLU A 201 -27.56 7.68 -7.11
N PHE A 202 -27.56 7.29 -5.83
CA PHE A 202 -28.32 6.14 -5.33
C PHE A 202 -29.46 6.54 -4.38
N GLY A 203 -29.54 7.81 -4.00
CA GLY A 203 -30.50 8.28 -3.00
C GLY A 203 -30.12 7.90 -1.56
N ASP A 204 -28.95 7.29 -1.36
CA ASP A 204 -28.42 6.84 -0.07
C ASP A 204 -26.88 6.90 -0.06
N SER A 205 -26.30 6.86 1.13
CA SER A 205 -24.85 6.80 1.36
C SER A 205 -24.45 5.63 2.27
N ASN A 206 -25.15 4.51 2.15
CA ASN A 206 -24.74 3.31 2.85
C ASN A 206 -23.40 2.76 2.31
N LYS A 207 -22.79 1.84 3.04
CA LYS A 207 -21.45 1.33 2.71
C LYS A 207 -21.33 0.75 1.28
N SER A 208 -22.37 0.05 0.80
CA SER A 208 -22.34 -0.55 -0.54
C SER A 208 -22.46 0.49 -1.64
N ASP A 209 -23.24 1.54 -1.43
CA ASP A 209 -23.43 2.62 -2.38
C ASP A 209 -22.18 3.50 -2.47
N ILE A 210 -21.56 3.81 -1.33
CA ILE A 210 -20.25 4.49 -1.29
C ILE A 210 -19.19 3.67 -2.04
N GLU A 211 -19.13 2.36 -1.81
CA GLU A 211 -18.19 1.49 -2.51
C GLU A 211 -18.46 1.45 -4.02
N ALA A 212 -19.73 1.44 -4.45
CA ALA A 212 -20.11 1.52 -5.85
C ALA A 212 -19.70 2.85 -6.49
N THR A 213 -19.89 3.96 -5.76
CA THR A 213 -19.43 5.29 -6.16
C THR A 213 -17.91 5.31 -6.36
N ILE A 214 -17.14 4.84 -5.40
CA ILE A 214 -15.67 4.77 -5.50
C ILE A 214 -15.25 3.92 -6.70
N LYS A 215 -15.89 2.76 -6.92
CA LYS A 215 -15.61 1.90 -8.09
C LYS A 215 -15.88 2.63 -9.41
N LYS A 216 -16.98 3.38 -9.51
CA LYS A 216 -17.32 4.19 -10.68
C LYS A 216 -16.27 5.27 -10.92
N LEU A 217 -15.94 6.04 -9.88
CA LEU A 217 -14.93 7.10 -9.97
C LEU A 217 -13.57 6.53 -10.40
N ALA A 218 -13.10 5.47 -9.76
CA ALA A 218 -11.82 4.85 -10.07
C ALA A 218 -11.79 4.27 -11.49
N GLN A 219 -12.90 3.70 -11.97
CA GLN A 219 -13.01 3.18 -13.34
C GLN A 219 -12.93 4.26 -14.41
N GLN A 220 -13.38 5.47 -14.11
CA GLN A 220 -13.25 6.59 -15.04
C GLN A 220 -11.87 7.26 -14.92
N TRP A 221 -11.42 7.53 -13.71
CA TRP A 221 -10.13 8.13 -13.44
C TRP A 221 -8.97 7.35 -14.09
N VAL A 222 -8.99 6.03 -14.06
CA VAL A 222 -7.91 5.21 -14.63
C VAL A 222 -7.78 5.36 -16.15
N LYS A 223 -8.80 5.88 -16.84
CA LYS A 223 -8.77 6.18 -18.28
C LYS A 223 -8.14 7.53 -18.59
N GLU A 224 -8.02 8.37 -17.58
CA GLU A 224 -7.40 9.68 -17.70
C GLU A 224 -5.87 9.57 -17.59
N GLU A 225 -5.16 10.51 -18.20
CA GLU A 225 -3.73 10.65 -18.02
C GLU A 225 -3.48 11.73 -16.94
N SER A 226 -2.89 11.31 -15.82
CA SER A 226 -2.54 12.20 -14.71
C SER A 226 -1.17 11.87 -14.15
N ASP A 227 -0.57 12.85 -13.46
CA ASP A 227 0.70 12.64 -12.76
C ASP A 227 0.54 11.65 -11.63
N ASP A 228 -0.56 11.73 -10.87
CA ASP A 228 -0.88 10.80 -9.79
C ASP A 228 -0.93 9.35 -10.29
N LYS A 229 -1.55 9.11 -11.46
CA LYS A 229 -1.59 7.77 -12.06
C LYS A 229 -0.20 7.28 -12.45
N ARG A 230 0.62 8.15 -13.05
CA ARG A 230 2.00 7.80 -13.42
C ARG A 230 2.85 7.43 -12.21
N ASP A 231 2.72 8.19 -11.13
CA ASP A 231 3.44 7.94 -9.87
C ASP A 231 3.01 6.63 -9.20
N ILE A 232 1.70 6.34 -9.18
CA ILE A 232 1.18 5.06 -8.66
C ILE A 232 1.70 3.89 -9.51
N ILE A 233 1.67 4.01 -10.84
CA ILE A 233 2.21 2.97 -11.74
C ILE A 233 3.71 2.79 -11.52
N ALA A 234 4.47 3.86 -11.34
CA ALA A 234 5.91 3.77 -11.08
C ALA A 234 6.19 3.03 -9.77
N ASN A 235 5.46 3.36 -8.69
CA ASN A 235 5.58 2.67 -7.40
C ASN A 235 5.25 1.17 -7.52
N LEU A 236 4.15 0.81 -8.19
CA LEU A 236 3.78 -0.59 -8.41
C LEU A 236 4.79 -1.33 -9.30
N THR A 237 5.37 -0.64 -10.29
CA THR A 237 6.38 -1.22 -11.16
C THR A 237 7.70 -1.48 -10.43
N ASN A 238 8.09 -0.58 -9.52
CA ASN A 238 9.27 -0.77 -8.67
C ASN A 238 9.10 -2.00 -7.77
N ILE A 239 7.95 -2.14 -7.11
CA ILE A 239 7.60 -3.33 -6.33
C ILE A 239 7.75 -4.60 -7.19
N PHE A 240 7.25 -4.58 -8.43
CA PHE A 240 7.32 -5.72 -9.34
C PHE A 240 8.76 -6.07 -9.72
N ASN A 241 9.60 -5.06 -9.96
CA ASN A 241 10.99 -5.28 -10.39
C ASN A 241 11.88 -5.78 -9.26
N GLU A 242 11.63 -5.35 -8.02
CA GLU A 242 12.38 -5.80 -6.84
C GLU A 242 12.05 -7.26 -6.48
N GLY A 243 10.83 -7.72 -6.74
CA GLY A 243 10.41 -9.12 -6.53
C GLY A 243 10.83 -10.09 -7.64
N SER A 244 11.52 -9.63 -8.67
CA SER A 244 11.87 -10.44 -9.86
C SER A 244 13.38 -10.74 -10.00
N VAL A 245 14.18 -10.48 -8.95
CA VAL A 245 15.65 -10.70 -8.94
C VAL A 245 16.02 -12.00 -8.28
#